data_990190a979efb1d79f32a0c865eaca3c
#
_entry.id   990190a979efb1d79f32a0c865eaca3c
#
_cell.length_a   1.000
_cell.length_b   1.000
_cell.length_c   1.000
_cell.angle_alpha   90.00
_cell.angle_beta   90.00
_cell.angle_gamma   90.00
#
_symmetry.space_group_name_H-M   'P 1'
#
loop_
_entity.id
_entity.type
_entity.pdbx_description
1 polymer ?
#
loop_
_entity_poly.entity_id
_entity_poly.type
_entity_poly.pdbx_seq_one_letter_code
_entity_poly.pdbx_strand_id
1 'polypeptide(L)' 'MRKLRIYLDTSVISYLDQQDSPEKMRQTQELWKILKMGKYEIVISSLVIEEIDKCEEYKKDLLYYYLSQINCIK' A
#
# COMPACT_ATOMS: atom_id res chain seq x y z
N MET A 1 -3.31 24.88 0.59
CA MET A 1 -2.18 24.17 -0.02
C MET A 1 -2.63 22.85 -0.61
N ARG A 2 -2.08 22.50 -1.75
CA ARG A 2 -2.39 21.22 -2.36
C ARG A 2 -1.57 20.13 -1.70
N LYS A 3 -2.20 18.99 -1.43
CA LYS A 3 -1.48 17.83 -0.95
C LYS A 3 -0.64 17.24 -2.07
N LEU A 4 0.54 16.74 -1.74
CA LEU A 4 1.33 15.99 -2.70
C LEU A 4 0.61 14.69 -3.05
N ARG A 5 0.63 14.34 -4.32
CA ARG A 5 -0.01 13.12 -4.80
C ARG A 5 1.04 12.02 -4.93
N ILE A 6 0.77 10.90 -4.29
CA ILE A 6 1.67 9.75 -4.29
C ILE A 6 1.00 8.60 -5.01
N TYR A 7 1.68 8.06 -6.00
CA TYR A 7 1.19 6.89 -6.75
C TYR A 7 1.89 5.66 -6.20
N LEU A 8 1.10 4.70 -5.74
CA LEU A 8 1.63 3.44 -5.26
C LEU A 8 1.46 2.37 -6.32
N ASP A 9 2.51 1.57 -6.52
CA ASP A 9 2.40 0.41 -7.41
C ASP A 9 2.33 -0.87 -6.58
N THR A 10 2.11 -1.98 -7.27
CA THR A 10 1.93 -3.26 -6.61
C THR A 10 3.18 -3.70 -5.87
N SER A 11 4.37 -3.37 -6.40
CA SER A 11 5.62 -3.75 -5.76
C SER A 11 5.75 -3.15 -4.37
N VAL A 12 5.43 -1.87 -4.24
CA VAL A 12 5.50 -1.19 -2.94
C VAL A 12 4.52 -1.81 -1.96
N ILE A 13 3.30 -2.07 -2.41
CA ILE A 13 2.27 -2.63 -1.54
C ILE A 13 2.64 -4.04 -1.10
N SER A 14 3.21 -4.84 -2.00
CA SER A 14 3.56 -6.22 -1.67
C SER A 14 4.71 -6.29 -0.66
N TYR A 15 5.55 -5.26 -0.56
CA TYR A 15 6.60 -5.23 0.46
C TYR A 15 6.05 -5.17 1.88
N LEU A 16 4.79 -4.82 2.06
CA LEU A 16 4.15 -4.85 3.38
C LEU A 16 4.11 -6.25 3.97
N ASP A 17 4.16 -7.27 3.12
CA ASP A 17 4.16 -8.67 3.55
C ASP A 17 5.28 -9.43 2.86
N GLN A 18 6.49 -8.91 2.91
CA GLN A 18 7.64 -9.52 2.26
C GLN A 18 8.60 -10.05 3.31
N GLN A 19 8.31 -11.25 3.81
CA GLN A 19 9.11 -11.84 4.88
C GLN A 19 10.53 -12.19 4.43
N ASP A 20 10.74 -12.39 3.13
CA ASP A 20 12.06 -12.66 2.57
C ASP A 20 12.97 -11.43 2.62
N SER A 21 12.40 -10.26 2.77
CA SER A 21 13.15 -9.00 2.84
C SER A 21 12.63 -8.16 3.99
N PRO A 22 12.94 -8.56 5.24
CA PRO A 22 12.39 -7.86 6.41
C PRO A 22 12.77 -6.39 6.48
N GLU A 23 13.92 -6.03 5.92
CA GLU A 23 14.34 -4.63 5.88
C GLU A 23 13.42 -3.79 4.99
N LYS A 24 13.10 -4.29 3.81
CA LYS A 24 12.16 -3.60 2.91
C LYS A 24 10.76 -3.56 3.51
N MET A 25 10.36 -4.63 4.17
CA MET A 25 9.06 -4.68 4.82
C MET A 25 8.96 -3.61 5.90
N ARG A 26 10.01 -3.45 6.72
CA ARG A 26 10.02 -2.45 7.76
C ARG A 26 10.00 -1.04 7.19
N GLN A 27 10.78 -0.78 6.14
CA GLN A 27 10.80 0.53 5.50
C GLN A 27 9.43 0.88 4.92
N THR A 28 8.75 -0.09 4.33
CA THR A 28 7.43 0.14 3.77
C THR A 28 6.40 0.39 4.87
N GLN A 29 6.51 -0.31 5.99
CA GLN A 29 5.62 -0.08 7.12
C GLN A 29 5.82 1.32 7.71
N GLU A 30 7.04 1.82 7.74
CA GLU A 30 7.31 3.19 8.19
C GLU A 30 6.72 4.21 7.22
N LEU A 31 6.83 3.94 5.92
CA LEU A 31 6.18 4.78 4.93
C LEU A 31 4.67 4.82 5.16
N TRP A 32 4.08 3.67 5.49
CA TRP A 32 2.65 3.59 5.76
C TRP A 32 2.23 4.46 6.93
N LYS A 33 3.06 4.53 7.97
CA LYS A 33 2.79 5.40 9.10
C LYS A 33 2.71 6.86 8.67
N ILE A 34 3.58 7.27 7.76
CA ILE A 34 3.57 8.64 7.23
C ILE A 34 2.30 8.87 6.41
N LEU A 35 1.92 7.90 5.60
CA LEU A 35 0.73 8.02 4.75
C LEU A 35 -0.56 8.10 5.57
N LYS A 36 -0.59 7.43 6.72
CA LYS A 36 -1.75 7.48 7.61
C LYS A 36 -2.00 8.87 8.20
N MET A 37 -0.99 9.71 8.20
CA MET A 37 -1.13 11.05 8.77
C MET A 37 -2.03 11.97 7.94
N GLY A 38 -2.37 11.54 6.73
CA GLY A 38 -3.31 12.27 5.88
C GLY A 38 -2.74 13.49 5.20
N LYS A 39 -1.41 13.63 5.18
CA LYS A 39 -0.75 14.77 4.54
C LYS A 39 -0.60 14.60 3.04
N TYR A 40 -0.86 13.41 2.52
CA TYR A 40 -0.66 13.08 1.12
C TYR A 40 -1.93 12.53 0.52
N GLU A 41 -2.11 12.78 -0.76
CA GLU A 41 -3.18 12.17 -1.54
C GLU A 41 -2.62 10.91 -2.18
N ILE A 42 -3.19 9.77 -1.84
CA ILE A 42 -2.69 8.47 -2.29
C ILE A 42 -3.56 8.01 -3.47
N VAL A 43 -2.89 7.61 -4.56
CA VAL A 43 -3.58 7.13 -5.76
C VAL A 43 -3.07 5.73 -6.07
N ILE A 44 -3.99 4.81 -6.28
CA ILE A 44 -3.66 3.46 -6.76
C ILE A 44 -4.45 3.20 -8.03
N SER A 45 -3.82 2.49 -8.97
CA SER A 45 -4.48 2.17 -10.22
C SER A 45 -5.36 0.93 -10.08
N SER A 46 -6.30 0.77 -11.00
CA SER A 46 -7.13 -0.44 -11.04
C SER A 46 -6.28 -1.69 -11.25
N LEU A 47 -5.15 -1.55 -11.92
CA LEU A 47 -4.23 -2.65 -12.12
C LEU A 47 -3.69 -3.19 -10.80
N VAL A 48 -3.41 -2.30 -9.84
CA VAL A 48 -2.97 -2.71 -8.51
C VAL A 48 -4.04 -3.57 -7.83
N ILE A 49 -5.29 -3.14 -7.92
CA ILE A 49 -6.41 -3.88 -7.32
C ILE A 49 -6.54 -5.26 -7.98
N GLU A 50 -6.41 -5.32 -9.31
CA GLU A 50 -6.47 -6.60 -10.01
C GLU A 50 -5.37 -7.55 -9.57
N GLU A 51 -4.16 -7.04 -9.39
CA GLU A 51 -3.06 -7.87 -8.95
C GLU A 51 -3.23 -8.36 -7.52
N ILE A 52 -3.79 -7.52 -6.65
CA ILE A 52 -4.10 -7.94 -5.28
C ILE A 52 -5.16 -9.06 -5.29
N ASP A 53 -6.16 -8.95 -6.15
CA ASP A 53 -7.21 -9.96 -6.25
C ASP A 53 -6.69 -11.30 -6.74
N LYS A 54 -5.54 -11.32 -7.42
CA LYS A 54 -4.91 -12.55 -7.87
C LYS A 54 -4.06 -13.22 -6.79
N CYS A 55 -3.83 -12.54 -5.68
CA CYS A 55 -3.05 -13.09 -4.59
C CYS A 55 -3.85 -14.13 -3.83
N GLU A 56 -3.14 -14.93 -3.01
CA GLU A 56 -3.79 -15.85 -2.09
C GLU A 56 -4.70 -15.07 -1.13
N GLU A 57 -5.76 -15.73 -0.67
CA GLU A 57 -6.76 -15.08 0.16
C GLU A 57 -6.15 -14.41 1.39
N TYR A 58 -5.21 -15.07 2.04
CA TYR A 58 -4.51 -14.51 3.20
C TYR A 58 -3.81 -13.19 2.86
N LYS A 59 -3.03 -13.18 1.79
CA LYS A 59 -2.28 -11.99 1.38
C LYS A 59 -3.22 -10.90 0.88
N LYS A 60 -4.26 -11.28 0.16
CA LYS A 60 -5.25 -10.35 -0.35
C LYS A 60 -5.93 -9.61 0.82
N ASP A 61 -6.38 -10.34 1.83
CA ASP A 61 -7.02 -9.73 3.00
C ASP A 61 -6.05 -8.79 3.72
N LEU A 62 -4.80 -9.20 3.86
CA LEU A 62 -3.79 -8.39 4.53
C LEU A 62 -3.53 -7.09 3.78
N LEU A 63 -3.40 -7.16 2.46
CA LEU A 63 -3.13 -5.98 1.66
C LEU A 63 -4.32 -5.02 1.64
N TYR A 64 -5.54 -5.55 1.57
CA TYR A 64 -6.72 -4.69 1.66
C TYR A 64 -6.84 -4.05 3.03
N TYR A 65 -6.45 -4.75 4.08
CA TYR A 65 -6.42 -4.18 5.41
C TYR A 65 -5.50 -2.96 5.47
N TYR A 66 -4.30 -3.07 4.91
CA TYR A 66 -3.37 -1.94 4.87
C TYR A 66 -3.92 -0.79 4.04
N LEU A 67 -4.54 -1.08 2.91
CA LEU A 67 -5.13 -0.03 2.07
C LEU A 67 -6.26 0.70 2.76
N SER A 68 -7.00 0.01 3.63
CA SER A 68 -8.10 0.64 4.36
C SER A 68 -7.61 1.65 5.40
N GLN A 69 -6.34 1.58 5.78
CA GLN A 69 -5.77 2.50 6.77
C GLN A 69 -5.39 3.84 6.18
N ILE A 70 -5.34 3.95 4.87
CA ILE A 70 -4.99 5.19 4.18
C ILE A 70 -6.12 5.58 3.25
N ASN A 71 -6.27 6.87 2.99
CA ASN A 71 -7.27 7.35 2.06
C ASN A 71 -6.73 7.23 0.64
N CYS A 72 -7.19 6.22 -0.07
CA CYS A 72 -6.79 5.97 -1.44
C CYS A 72 -7.85 6.41 -2.43
N ILE A 73 -7.40 6.95 -3.55
CA ILE A 73 -8.25 7.25 -4.69
C ILE A 73 -8.00 6.17 -5.74
N LYS A 74 -9.05 5.51 -6.15
CA LYS A 74 -8.96 4.47 -7.17
C LYS A 74 -9.09 5.06 -8.55
#